data_ade45579e57ebc09de01ac89d25b0e96
#
_entry.id   ade45579e57ebc09de01ac89d25b0e96
#
_cell.length_a   1.000
_cell.length_b   1.000
_cell.length_c   1.000
_cell.angle_alpha   90.00
_cell.angle_beta   90.00
_cell.angle_gamma   90.00
#
_symmetry.space_group_name_H-M   'P 1'
#
loop_
_entity.id
_entity.type
_entity.pdbx_description
1 polymer ?
#
loop_
_entity_poly.entity_id
_entity_poly.type
_entity_poly.pdbx_seq_one_letter_code
_entity_poly.pdbx_strand_id
1 'polypeptide(L)'
;MSNWLEHSVQIEVEIPIEQVWELWSDLKEMPKWMKWIDSVEILDDDPNLSRWKLVSGGFQFTWISKILKVVPNQIIQWESVNGLPNRGAIRFYDRQGSSIVRLTIAYSIPGWLGKLMDNLFLGQIVESTILEDLKRFKNYALKKNKNRI
;
A
#
# COMPACT_ATOMS: atom_id res chain seq x y z
N MET A 1 -25.63 -3.91 1.96
CA MET A 1 -24.65 -4.44 1.00
C MET A 1 -23.40 -3.60 1.04
N SER A 2 -22.26 -4.25 1.17
CA SER A 2 -20.98 -3.55 1.15
C SER A 2 -20.57 -3.25 -0.28
N ASN A 3 -20.19 -1.98 -0.54
CA ASN A 3 -19.67 -1.56 -1.83
C ASN A 3 -18.15 -1.65 -1.80
N TRP A 4 -17.65 -2.88 -1.82
CA TRP A 4 -16.20 -3.10 -1.84
C TRP A 4 -15.67 -3.08 -3.26
N LEU A 5 -14.58 -2.35 -3.46
CA LEU A 5 -13.79 -2.38 -4.68
C LEU A 5 -12.48 -3.10 -4.40
N GLU A 6 -11.95 -3.78 -5.39
CA GLU A 6 -10.69 -4.51 -5.25
C GLU A 6 -9.80 -4.24 -6.46
N HIS A 7 -8.51 -4.06 -6.20
CA HIS A 7 -7.50 -3.82 -7.23
C HIS A 7 -6.27 -4.66 -6.96
N SER A 8 -5.61 -5.09 -8.04
CA SER A 8 -4.33 -5.78 -7.96
C SER A 8 -3.40 -5.19 -9.01
N VAL A 9 -2.27 -4.69 -8.58
CA VAL A 9 -1.24 -4.12 -9.46
C VAL A 9 0.12 -4.69 -9.08
N GLN A 10 1.03 -4.74 -10.05
CA GLN A 10 2.37 -5.26 -9.79
C GLN A 10 3.42 -4.53 -10.59
N ILE A 11 4.66 -4.62 -10.12
CA ILE A 11 5.81 -4.05 -10.80
C ILE A 11 7.04 -4.94 -10.57
N GLU A 12 7.90 -4.99 -11.58
CA GLU A 12 9.20 -5.64 -11.44
C GLU A 12 10.24 -4.60 -11.05
N VAL A 13 11.09 -4.94 -10.08
CA VAL A 13 12.18 -4.08 -9.60
C VAL A 13 13.47 -4.87 -9.72
N GLU A 14 14.47 -4.32 -10.42
CA GLU A 14 15.70 -5.03 -10.78
C GLU A 14 16.73 -4.99 -9.63
N ILE A 15 16.29 -5.40 -8.43
CA ILE A 15 17.17 -5.58 -7.26
C ILE A 15 16.74 -6.84 -6.50
N PRO A 16 17.63 -7.39 -5.65
CA PRO A 16 17.32 -8.61 -4.90
C PRO A 16 16.14 -8.41 -3.95
N ILE A 17 15.39 -9.49 -3.73
CA ILE A 17 14.16 -9.46 -2.94
C ILE A 17 14.40 -9.00 -1.50
N GLU A 18 15.54 -9.32 -0.92
CA GLU A 18 15.88 -8.91 0.45
C GLU A 18 15.92 -7.38 0.58
N GLN A 19 16.40 -6.69 -0.45
CA GLN A 19 16.46 -5.23 -0.45
C GLN A 19 15.08 -4.63 -0.64
N VAL A 20 14.25 -5.22 -1.51
CA VAL A 20 12.87 -4.78 -1.71
C VAL A 20 12.08 -4.94 -0.42
N TRP A 21 12.22 -6.09 0.23
CA TRP A 21 11.56 -6.38 1.50
C TRP A 21 11.95 -5.38 2.59
N GLU A 22 13.25 -5.11 2.72
CA GLU A 22 13.77 -4.18 3.71
C GLU A 22 13.12 -2.80 3.59
N LEU A 23 12.98 -2.31 2.36
CA LEU A 23 12.38 -1.00 2.12
C LEU A 23 10.88 -1.00 2.41
N TRP A 24 10.16 -2.02 1.92
CA TRP A 24 8.71 -2.05 2.05
C TRP A 24 8.25 -2.37 3.46
N SER A 25 9.00 -3.17 4.20
CA SER A 25 8.61 -3.59 5.55
C SER A 25 8.68 -2.46 6.59
N ASP A 26 9.32 -1.34 6.27
CA ASP A 26 9.27 -0.16 7.11
C ASP A 26 8.06 0.69 6.71
N LEU A 27 6.92 0.41 7.34
CA LEU A 27 5.64 1.04 6.96
C LEU A 27 5.64 2.56 7.10
N LYS A 28 6.43 3.11 7.99
CA LYS A 28 6.53 4.57 8.18
C LYS A 28 7.07 5.28 6.94
N GLU A 29 7.75 4.56 6.06
CA GLU A 29 8.34 5.11 4.85
C GLU A 29 7.36 5.15 3.67
N MET A 30 6.18 4.55 3.82
CA MET A 30 5.16 4.49 2.75
C MET A 30 4.85 5.85 2.11
N PRO A 31 4.76 6.96 2.86
CA PRO A 31 4.48 8.25 2.22
C PRO A 31 5.51 8.68 1.17
N LYS A 32 6.70 8.09 1.18
CA LYS A 32 7.75 8.43 0.20
C LYS A 32 7.39 7.98 -1.22
N TRP A 33 6.54 6.97 -1.37
CA TRP A 33 6.12 6.50 -2.69
C TRP A 33 4.62 6.41 -2.87
N MET A 34 3.81 6.41 -1.82
CA MET A 34 2.36 6.38 -1.93
C MET A 34 1.81 7.80 -1.83
N LYS A 35 1.36 8.32 -2.97
CA LYS A 35 0.98 9.74 -3.13
C LYS A 35 -0.09 10.19 -2.14
N TRP A 36 -1.11 9.37 -1.92
CA TRP A 36 -2.23 9.75 -1.08
C TRP A 36 -2.01 9.47 0.41
N ILE A 37 -0.99 8.71 0.76
CA ILE A 37 -0.69 8.42 2.17
C ILE A 37 0.14 9.56 2.73
N ASP A 38 -0.51 10.33 3.61
CA ASP A 38 0.10 11.50 4.24
C ASP A 38 1.02 11.10 5.39
N SER A 39 0.58 10.14 6.20
CA SER A 39 1.37 9.68 7.34
C SER A 39 1.01 8.25 7.74
N VAL A 40 1.99 7.55 8.30
CA VAL A 40 1.83 6.23 8.92
C VAL A 40 2.52 6.29 10.28
N GLU A 41 1.80 5.95 11.33
CA GLU A 41 2.29 5.97 12.70
C GLU A 41 2.11 4.60 13.33
N ILE A 42 3.20 4.01 13.81
CA ILE A 42 3.13 2.72 14.51
C ILE A 42 2.67 3.01 15.94
N LEU A 43 1.67 2.27 16.43
CA LEU A 43 1.12 2.51 17.77
C LEU A 43 2.07 1.92 18.82
N ASP A 44 2.32 2.67 19.91
CA ASP A 44 3.28 2.28 20.95
C ASP A 44 2.85 1.02 21.69
N ASP A 45 1.53 0.84 21.87
CA ASP A 45 0.99 -0.27 22.66
C ASP A 45 1.05 -1.60 21.93
N ASP A 46 1.03 -1.59 20.57
CA ASP A 46 1.02 -2.80 19.78
C ASP A 46 1.68 -2.51 18.41
N PRO A 47 2.89 -3.04 18.17
CA PRO A 47 3.60 -2.80 16.91
C PRO A 47 2.90 -3.40 15.67
N ASN A 48 1.90 -4.29 15.86
CA ASN A 48 1.10 -4.78 14.75
C ASN A 48 -0.02 -3.82 14.35
N LEU A 49 -0.24 -2.77 15.12
CA LEU A 49 -1.22 -1.73 14.81
C LEU A 49 -0.54 -0.47 14.31
N SER A 50 -1.12 0.15 13.28
CA SER A 50 -0.62 1.40 12.73
C SER A 50 -1.78 2.30 12.35
N ARG A 51 -1.57 3.60 12.52
CA ARG A 51 -2.54 4.63 12.15
C ARG A 51 -2.15 5.24 10.82
N TRP A 52 -3.09 5.24 9.89
CA TRP A 52 -2.89 5.73 8.54
C TRP A 52 -3.76 6.94 8.28
N LYS A 53 -3.20 7.91 7.56
CA LYS A 53 -3.93 9.08 7.10
C LYS A 53 -3.78 9.19 5.60
N LEU A 54 -4.91 9.22 4.90
CA LEU A 54 -4.98 9.38 3.46
C LEU A 54 -5.56 10.75 3.15
N VAL A 55 -4.91 11.50 2.28
CA VAL A 55 -5.36 12.81 1.83
C VAL A 55 -5.34 12.83 0.31
N SER A 56 -6.48 13.14 -0.30
CA SER A 56 -6.60 13.24 -1.76
C SER A 56 -7.58 14.36 -2.10
N GLY A 57 -7.04 15.45 -2.65
CA GLY A 57 -7.85 16.63 -2.95
C GLY A 57 -8.54 17.16 -1.71
N GLY A 58 -9.89 17.25 -1.75
CA GLY A 58 -10.69 17.68 -0.61
C GLY A 58 -11.06 16.58 0.37
N PHE A 59 -10.58 15.34 0.15
CA PHE A 59 -10.96 14.20 0.96
C PHE A 59 -9.84 13.80 1.92
N GLN A 60 -10.22 13.42 3.14
CA GLN A 60 -9.31 12.91 4.14
C GLN A 60 -9.94 11.71 4.82
N PHE A 61 -9.18 10.60 4.90
CA PHE A 61 -9.62 9.40 5.59
C PHE A 61 -8.52 8.93 6.54
N THR A 62 -8.95 8.38 7.68
CA THR A 62 -8.03 7.78 8.63
C THR A 62 -8.51 6.37 8.96
N TRP A 63 -7.58 5.51 9.33
CA TRP A 63 -7.91 4.18 9.83
C TRP A 63 -6.77 3.64 10.66
N ILE A 64 -7.09 2.60 11.44
CA ILE A 64 -6.10 1.82 12.15
C ILE A 64 -6.02 0.46 11.46
N SER A 65 -4.82 0.09 11.06
CA SER A 65 -4.54 -1.14 10.35
C SER A 65 -3.90 -2.14 11.30
N LYS A 66 -4.31 -3.41 11.18
CA LYS A 66 -3.72 -4.52 11.91
C LYS A 66 -3.00 -5.44 10.93
N ILE A 67 -1.74 -5.77 11.25
CA ILE A 67 -1.00 -6.76 10.47
C ILE A 67 -1.49 -8.14 10.86
N LEU A 68 -1.96 -8.91 9.87
CA LEU A 68 -2.47 -10.26 10.06
C LEU A 68 -1.40 -11.31 9.83
N LYS A 69 -0.48 -11.06 8.91
CA LYS A 69 0.53 -12.03 8.53
C LYS A 69 1.75 -11.32 7.97
N VAL A 70 2.93 -11.73 8.42
CA VAL A 70 4.21 -11.29 7.87
C VAL A 70 5.08 -12.52 7.67
N VAL A 71 5.52 -12.73 6.43
CA VAL A 71 6.53 -13.74 6.12
C VAL A 71 7.61 -13.02 5.33
N PRO A 72 8.84 -12.89 5.87
CA PRO A 72 9.92 -12.15 5.21
C PRO A 72 10.13 -12.60 3.78
N ASN A 73 10.30 -11.62 2.88
CA ASN A 73 10.50 -11.80 1.44
C ASN A 73 9.30 -12.41 0.70
N GLN A 74 8.14 -12.56 1.37
CA GLN A 74 6.97 -13.19 0.76
C GLN A 74 5.69 -12.37 0.84
N ILE A 75 5.29 -11.94 2.04
CA ILE A 75 3.98 -11.30 2.20
C ILE A 75 3.89 -10.43 3.45
N ILE A 76 3.16 -9.32 3.31
CA ILE A 76 2.61 -8.55 4.43
C ILE A 76 1.12 -8.43 4.17
N GLN A 77 0.30 -8.93 5.08
CA GLN A 77 -1.15 -8.92 4.97
C GLN A 77 -1.75 -8.10 6.11
N TRP A 78 -2.75 -7.28 5.80
CA TRP A 78 -3.38 -6.41 6.79
C TRP A 78 -4.88 -6.31 6.60
N GLU A 79 -5.55 -5.80 7.67
CA GLU A 79 -6.93 -5.34 7.58
C GLU A 79 -7.10 -4.13 8.50
N SER A 80 -8.04 -3.25 8.17
CA SER A 80 -8.40 -2.15 9.06
C SER A 80 -9.28 -2.69 10.19
N VAL A 81 -9.06 -2.17 11.39
CA VAL A 81 -9.88 -2.52 12.57
C VAL A 81 -10.71 -1.33 13.03
N ASN A 82 -10.49 -0.15 12.45
CA ASN A 82 -11.17 1.08 12.80
C ASN A 82 -11.00 2.06 11.65
N GLY A 83 -12.01 2.92 11.40
CA GLY A 83 -11.96 3.94 10.35
C GLY A 83 -12.35 3.40 8.99
N LEU A 84 -11.71 3.91 7.94
CA LEU A 84 -12.03 3.49 6.57
C LEU A 84 -11.83 1.99 6.39
N PRO A 85 -12.87 1.23 6.03
CA PRO A 85 -12.72 -0.22 5.84
C PRO A 85 -11.81 -0.52 4.64
N ASN A 86 -10.74 -1.27 4.91
CA ASN A 86 -9.85 -1.73 3.85
C ASN A 86 -9.08 -2.96 4.32
N ARG A 87 -8.59 -3.73 3.35
CA ARG A 87 -7.74 -4.90 3.61
C ARG A 87 -6.89 -5.14 2.40
N GLY A 88 -5.81 -5.86 2.57
CA GLY A 88 -4.96 -6.17 1.45
C GLY A 88 -3.73 -6.97 1.80
N ALA A 89 -2.88 -7.13 0.80
CA ALA A 89 -1.62 -7.81 0.94
C ALA A 89 -0.62 -7.25 -0.05
N ILE A 90 0.64 -7.22 0.38
CA ILE A 90 1.77 -7.02 -0.51
C ILE A 90 2.49 -8.34 -0.61
N ARG A 91 2.64 -8.85 -1.83
CA ARG A 91 3.35 -10.09 -2.10
C ARG A 91 4.63 -9.80 -2.86
N PHE A 92 5.66 -10.58 -2.55
CA PHE A 92 6.99 -10.42 -3.10
C PHE A 92 7.41 -11.72 -3.76
N TYR A 93 7.90 -11.63 -4.98
CA TYR A 93 8.33 -12.80 -5.74
C TYR A 93 9.77 -12.63 -6.18
N ASP A 94 10.62 -13.59 -5.83
CA ASP A 94 12.03 -13.59 -6.19
C ASP A 94 12.20 -14.05 -7.64
N ARG A 95 12.93 -13.27 -8.43
CA ARG A 95 13.24 -13.55 -9.84
C ARG A 95 14.74 -13.66 -10.08
N GLN A 96 15.50 -14.08 -9.05
CA GLN A 96 16.95 -14.30 -9.13
C GLN A 96 17.69 -13.03 -9.60
N GLY A 97 17.74 -12.05 -8.72
CA GLY A 97 18.40 -10.76 -8.98
C GLY A 97 17.44 -9.63 -9.26
N SER A 98 16.19 -9.93 -9.60
CA SER A 98 15.10 -8.96 -9.64
C SER A 98 13.95 -9.49 -8.80
N SER A 99 12.94 -8.65 -8.59
CA SER A 99 11.81 -8.95 -7.72
C SER A 99 10.53 -8.44 -8.32
N ILE A 100 9.41 -9.13 -8.06
CA ILE A 100 8.09 -8.61 -8.39
C ILE A 100 7.41 -8.24 -7.08
N VAL A 101 6.83 -7.03 -7.04
CA VAL A 101 6.01 -6.55 -5.93
C VAL A 101 4.58 -6.48 -6.43
N ARG A 102 3.68 -7.20 -5.77
CA ARG A 102 2.25 -7.21 -6.12
C ARG A 102 1.42 -6.69 -4.96
N LEU A 103 0.71 -5.60 -5.21
CA LEU A 103 -0.19 -4.99 -4.23
C LEU A 103 -1.63 -5.34 -4.58
N THR A 104 -2.33 -5.97 -3.65
CA THR A 104 -3.76 -6.24 -3.75
C THR A 104 -4.45 -5.49 -2.63
N ILE A 105 -5.41 -4.64 -2.96
CA ILE A 105 -6.17 -3.89 -1.94
C ILE A 105 -7.66 -4.00 -2.22
N ALA A 106 -8.43 -4.02 -1.15
CA ALA A 106 -9.88 -3.92 -1.19
C ALA A 106 -10.32 -2.87 -0.17
N TYR A 107 -11.33 -2.10 -0.51
CA TYR A 107 -11.84 -1.05 0.37
C TYR A 107 -13.32 -0.85 0.16
N SER A 108 -13.99 -0.35 1.20
CA SER A 108 -15.41 -0.04 1.14
C SER A 108 -15.59 1.46 1.00
N ILE A 109 -16.41 1.87 0.04
CA ILE A 109 -16.65 3.28 -0.26
C ILE A 109 -17.72 3.82 0.68
N PRO A 110 -17.47 4.94 1.39
CA PRO A 110 -18.54 5.61 2.14
C PRO A 110 -19.70 6.00 1.22
N GLY A 111 -20.94 5.84 1.70
CA GLY A 111 -22.14 6.10 0.90
C GLY A 111 -22.20 7.51 0.31
N TRP A 112 -21.72 8.52 1.07
CA TRP A 112 -21.73 9.91 0.59
C TRP A 112 -20.78 10.12 -0.59
N LEU A 113 -19.66 9.39 -0.63
CA LEU A 113 -18.70 9.49 -1.72
C LEU A 113 -19.26 8.79 -2.96
N GLY A 114 -19.97 7.67 -2.79
CA GLY A 114 -20.63 6.98 -3.89
C GLY A 114 -21.71 7.81 -4.57
N LYS A 115 -22.26 8.81 -3.88
CA LYS A 115 -23.21 9.75 -4.46
C LYS A 115 -22.52 10.83 -5.30
N LEU A 116 -21.24 11.11 -5.02
CA LEU A 116 -20.49 12.14 -5.71
C LEU A 116 -19.77 11.63 -6.96
N MET A 117 -19.39 10.36 -6.97
CA MET A 117 -18.74 9.75 -8.13
C MET A 117 -19.09 8.27 -8.18
N ASP A 118 -19.27 7.74 -9.38
CA ASP A 118 -19.62 6.32 -9.52
C ASP A 118 -18.43 5.42 -9.19
N ASN A 119 -18.75 4.15 -8.90
CA ASN A 119 -17.75 3.18 -8.47
C ASN A 119 -16.71 2.89 -9.56
N LEU A 120 -17.13 2.88 -10.82
CA LEU A 120 -16.21 2.62 -11.94
C LEU A 120 -15.16 3.74 -12.06
N PHE A 121 -15.60 4.97 -12.01
CA PHE A 121 -14.72 6.15 -12.11
C PHE A 121 -13.73 6.18 -10.94
N LEU A 122 -14.24 6.00 -9.70
CA LEU A 122 -13.39 5.96 -8.52
C LEU A 122 -12.38 4.82 -8.60
N GLY A 123 -12.82 3.64 -9.04
CA GLY A 123 -11.95 2.49 -9.19
C GLY A 123 -10.81 2.74 -10.16
N GLN A 124 -11.10 3.41 -11.28
CA GLN A 124 -10.06 3.76 -12.25
C GLN A 124 -9.03 4.72 -11.66
N ILE A 125 -9.48 5.70 -10.88
CA ILE A 125 -8.58 6.65 -10.21
C ILE A 125 -7.68 5.93 -9.21
N VAL A 126 -8.24 5.06 -8.38
CA VAL A 126 -7.48 4.33 -7.36
C VAL A 126 -6.47 3.41 -8.03
N GLU A 127 -6.90 2.61 -9.01
CA GLU A 127 -6.00 1.67 -9.67
C GLU A 127 -4.84 2.39 -10.36
N SER A 128 -5.11 3.49 -11.04
CA SER A 128 -4.07 4.30 -11.67
C SER A 128 -3.11 4.86 -10.62
N THR A 129 -3.64 5.33 -9.49
CA THR A 129 -2.81 5.92 -8.43
C THR A 129 -1.89 4.88 -7.80
N ILE A 130 -2.40 3.68 -7.46
CA ILE A 130 -1.55 2.67 -6.83
C ILE A 130 -0.53 2.10 -7.81
N LEU A 131 -0.85 2.03 -9.10
CA LEU A 131 0.14 1.63 -10.10
C LEU A 131 1.27 2.65 -10.18
N GLU A 132 0.94 3.94 -10.20
CA GLU A 132 1.94 5.00 -10.18
C GLU A 132 2.75 4.97 -8.86
N ASP A 133 2.10 4.63 -7.75
CA ASP A 133 2.80 4.46 -6.47
C ASP A 133 3.87 3.36 -6.55
N LEU A 134 3.56 2.23 -7.19
CA LEU A 134 4.55 1.16 -7.39
C LEU A 134 5.71 1.61 -8.27
N LYS A 135 5.43 2.43 -9.28
CA LYS A 135 6.49 3.00 -10.12
C LYS A 135 7.39 3.92 -9.33
N ARG A 136 6.83 4.73 -8.43
CA ARG A 136 7.62 5.57 -7.52
C ARG A 136 8.44 4.73 -6.56
N PHE A 137 7.85 3.65 -6.05
CA PHE A 137 8.61 2.70 -5.21
C PHE A 137 9.80 2.12 -5.97
N LYS A 138 9.59 1.69 -7.22
CA LYS A 138 10.67 1.17 -8.06
C LYS A 138 11.81 2.18 -8.17
N ASN A 139 11.51 3.43 -8.49
CA ASN A 139 12.51 4.48 -8.62
C ASN A 139 13.24 4.72 -7.30
N TYR A 140 12.49 4.74 -6.20
CA TYR A 140 13.06 4.91 -4.86
C TYR A 140 14.01 3.75 -4.53
N ALA A 141 13.58 2.53 -4.79
CA ALA A 141 14.37 1.33 -4.50
C ALA A 141 15.65 1.28 -5.34
N LEU A 142 15.56 1.62 -6.62
CA LEU A 142 16.73 1.64 -7.50
C LEU A 142 17.76 2.67 -7.06
N LYS A 143 17.31 3.85 -6.60
CA LYS A 143 18.21 4.88 -6.07
C LYS A 143 18.91 4.41 -4.80
N LYS A 144 18.18 3.76 -3.90
CA LYS A 144 18.75 3.23 -2.66
C LYS A 144 19.77 2.14 -2.95
N ASN A 145 19.49 1.26 -3.91
CA ASN A 145 20.42 0.22 -4.31
C ASN A 145 21.72 0.81 -4.88
N LYS A 146 21.59 1.86 -5.70
CA LYS A 146 22.75 2.56 -6.29
C LYS A 146 23.66 3.13 -5.23
N ASN A 147 23.09 3.65 -4.14
CA ASN A 147 23.86 4.27 -3.05
C ASN A 147 24.54 3.26 -2.14
N ARG A 148 24.27 1.95 -2.30
CA ARG A 148 24.89 0.88 -1.52
C ARG A 148 26.25 0.44 -2.07
N ILE A 149 26.56 0.84 -3.29
CA ILE A 149 27.81 0.43 -3.98
C ILE A 149 28.96 1.36 -3.63
#